data_bb3236d80ec44cf9a4801b8fc6749b19
#
_entry.id   bb3236d80ec44cf9a4801b8fc6749b19
#
_cell.length_a   1.000
_cell.length_b   1.000
_cell.length_c   1.000
_cell.angle_alpha   90.00
_cell.angle_beta   90.00
_cell.angle_gamma   90.00
#
_symmetry.space_group_name_H-M   'P 1'
#
loop_
_entity.id
_entity.type
_entity.pdbx_description
1 polymer ?
#
loop_
_entity_poly.entity_id
_entity_poly.type
_entity_poly.pdbx_seq_one_letter_code
_entity_poly.pdbx_strand_id
1 'polypeptide(L)'
;MIQDARWRGEALDRLGLGPEADDAEIRIAYRHLALRYHPDASGDPGTARRFAKVVKAYKVLTVAGEGSRRDRRLRYRSVEDAGEDLFALGQVVASDPDAGARAQAARALGLSGRTAAYVFLRRALYDKSQEVALEAVRAVALLGSKQAEGEVAALYSRSDASLRRRILDVARGTGESLFRATVEAGCRDSEPSLRVLAASAKSQL
;
A
#
# COMPACT_ATOMS: atom_id res chain seq x y z
N MET A 1 1.16 -24.67 -6.59
CA MET A 1 0.71 -24.11 -5.29
C MET A 1 1.68 -23.08 -4.69
N ILE A 2 2.97 -23.38 -4.42
CA ILE A 2 3.91 -22.40 -3.81
C ILE A 2 4.25 -21.24 -4.77
N GLN A 3 4.36 -21.52 -6.05
CA GLN A 3 4.65 -20.53 -7.10
C GLN A 3 3.48 -19.55 -7.26
N ASP A 4 2.23 -20.02 -7.22
CA ASP A 4 1.05 -19.17 -7.36
C ASP A 4 0.89 -18.18 -6.21
N ALA A 5 1.19 -18.58 -4.98
CA ALA A 5 1.14 -17.70 -3.81
C ALA A 5 2.16 -16.55 -3.90
N ARG A 6 3.37 -16.83 -4.43
CA ARG A 6 4.40 -15.82 -4.63
C ARG A 6 3.99 -14.77 -5.68
N TRP A 7 3.45 -15.24 -6.83
CA TRP A 7 2.98 -14.34 -7.89
C TRP A 7 1.82 -13.46 -7.44
N ARG A 8 0.92 -14.01 -6.61
CA ARG A 8 -0.17 -13.25 -6.02
C ARG A 8 0.36 -12.16 -5.08
N GLY A 9 1.31 -12.50 -4.20
CA GLY A 9 1.92 -11.54 -3.28
C GLY A 9 2.59 -10.37 -4.03
N GLU A 10 3.44 -10.67 -5.01
CA GLU A 10 4.10 -9.64 -5.82
C GLU A 10 3.10 -8.75 -6.59
N ALA A 11 1.98 -9.31 -7.03
CA ALA A 11 0.95 -8.55 -7.73
C ALA A 11 0.16 -7.65 -6.77
N LEU A 12 -0.15 -8.11 -5.56
CA LEU A 12 -0.77 -7.29 -4.51
C LEU A 12 0.13 -6.14 -4.08
N ASP A 13 1.42 -6.41 -3.86
CA ASP A 13 2.41 -5.38 -3.52
C ASP A 13 2.47 -4.26 -4.57
N ARG A 14 2.38 -4.63 -5.87
CA ARG A 14 2.36 -3.64 -6.98
C ARG A 14 1.12 -2.75 -6.98
N LEU A 15 0.01 -3.24 -6.44
CA LEU A 15 -1.20 -2.45 -6.24
C LEU A 15 -1.20 -1.69 -4.90
N GLY A 16 -0.15 -1.85 -4.07
CA GLY A 16 -0.07 -1.26 -2.74
C GLY A 16 -0.98 -1.92 -1.72
N LEU A 17 -1.35 -3.20 -1.97
CA LEU A 17 -2.29 -3.96 -1.14
C LEU A 17 -1.57 -5.01 -0.29
N GLY A 18 -2.16 -5.35 0.85
CA GLY A 18 -1.72 -6.43 1.71
C GLY A 18 -2.15 -7.81 1.20
N PRO A 19 -1.59 -8.90 1.78
CA PRO A 19 -1.89 -10.26 1.36
C PRO A 19 -3.37 -10.66 1.52
N GLU A 20 -4.06 -10.02 2.45
CA GLU A 20 -5.48 -10.26 2.76
C GLU A 20 -6.45 -9.48 1.85
N ALA A 21 -5.93 -8.75 0.85
CA ALA A 21 -6.77 -7.96 -0.03
C ALA A 21 -7.76 -8.82 -0.83
N ASP A 22 -9.02 -8.40 -0.82
CA ASP A 22 -10.08 -9.04 -1.58
C ASP A 22 -10.18 -8.50 -3.02
N ASP A 23 -11.05 -9.12 -3.83
CA ASP A 23 -11.20 -8.76 -5.25
C ASP A 23 -11.78 -7.36 -5.46
N ALA A 24 -12.48 -6.81 -4.44
CA ALA A 24 -13.00 -5.46 -4.54
C ALA A 24 -11.89 -4.45 -4.34
N GLU A 25 -11.13 -4.64 -3.30
CA GLU A 25 -9.97 -3.80 -2.99
C GLU A 25 -8.99 -3.82 -4.18
N ILE A 26 -8.77 -5.00 -4.78
CA ILE A 26 -7.96 -5.15 -6.01
C ILE A 26 -8.53 -4.30 -7.15
N ARG A 27 -9.85 -4.32 -7.38
CA ARG A 27 -10.50 -3.52 -8.44
C ARG A 27 -10.45 -2.02 -8.15
N ILE A 28 -10.66 -1.62 -6.89
CA ILE A 28 -10.61 -0.22 -6.47
C ILE A 28 -9.19 0.31 -6.64
N ALA A 29 -8.19 -0.40 -6.09
CA ALA A 29 -6.79 -0.04 -6.22
C ALA A 29 -6.35 0.05 -7.69
N TYR A 30 -6.74 -0.93 -8.51
CA TYR A 30 -6.47 -0.90 -9.94
C TYR A 30 -7.06 0.33 -10.62
N ARG A 31 -8.35 0.64 -10.41
CA ARG A 31 -9.01 1.83 -11.00
C ARG A 31 -8.30 3.11 -10.61
N HIS A 32 -7.97 3.24 -9.33
CA HIS A 32 -7.28 4.41 -8.80
C HIS A 32 -5.89 4.59 -9.42
N LEU A 33 -5.08 3.53 -9.44
CA LEU A 33 -3.74 3.57 -10.03
C LEU A 33 -3.77 3.71 -11.55
N ALA A 34 -4.77 3.12 -12.21
CA ALA A 34 -4.95 3.25 -13.66
C ALA A 34 -5.28 4.69 -14.07
N LEU A 35 -6.15 5.37 -13.32
CA LEU A 35 -6.44 6.80 -13.54
C LEU A 35 -5.21 7.67 -13.26
N ARG A 36 -4.49 7.37 -12.18
CA ARG A 36 -3.29 8.11 -11.76
C ARG A 36 -2.13 8.00 -12.75
N TYR A 37 -1.95 6.82 -13.37
CA TYR A 37 -0.85 6.54 -14.30
C TYR A 37 -1.31 6.46 -15.76
N HIS A 38 -2.50 6.99 -16.08
CA HIS A 38 -2.98 6.95 -17.45
C HIS A 38 -2.02 7.69 -18.40
N PRO A 39 -1.62 7.10 -19.54
CA PRO A 39 -0.64 7.70 -20.45
C PRO A 39 -1.07 9.08 -20.95
N ASP A 40 -2.37 9.30 -21.15
CA ASP A 40 -2.91 10.58 -21.61
C ASP A 40 -2.87 11.68 -20.53
N ALA A 41 -2.72 11.30 -19.25
CA ALA A 41 -2.75 12.27 -18.14
C ALA A 41 -1.39 12.90 -17.86
N SER A 42 -0.27 12.30 -18.21
CA SER A 42 1.04 12.75 -17.76
C SER A 42 2.15 12.86 -18.79
N GLY A 43 2.01 12.25 -19.99
CA GLY A 43 3.02 12.31 -21.05
C GLY A 43 4.45 11.81 -20.67
N ASP A 44 4.65 11.37 -19.43
CA ASP A 44 5.94 10.92 -18.94
C ASP A 44 6.16 9.41 -19.20
N PRO A 45 7.29 9.01 -19.84
CA PRO A 45 7.61 7.60 -20.07
C PRO A 45 7.69 6.73 -18.81
N GLY A 46 8.03 7.32 -17.66
CA GLY A 46 8.01 6.65 -16.36
C GLY A 46 6.62 6.23 -15.93
N THR A 47 5.63 7.07 -16.20
CA THR A 47 4.21 6.79 -15.92
C THR A 47 3.68 5.65 -16.76
N ALA A 48 4.02 5.59 -18.05
CA ALA A 48 3.63 4.49 -18.93
C ALA A 48 4.17 3.14 -18.44
N ARG A 49 5.40 3.09 -17.94
CA ARG A 49 5.98 1.88 -17.35
C ARG A 49 5.25 1.46 -16.07
N ARG A 50 4.86 2.42 -15.21
CA ARG A 50 4.07 2.15 -14.00
C ARG A 50 2.69 1.63 -14.34
N PHE A 51 2.01 2.27 -15.30
CA PHE A 51 0.73 1.80 -15.82
C PHE A 51 0.80 0.35 -16.30
N ALA A 52 1.79 0.00 -17.11
CA ALA A 52 1.99 -1.37 -17.60
C ALA A 52 2.18 -2.38 -16.45
N LYS A 53 2.93 -2.01 -15.38
CA LYS A 53 3.09 -2.85 -14.19
C LYS A 53 1.77 -3.06 -13.43
N VAL A 54 0.97 -2.00 -13.27
CA VAL A 54 -0.35 -2.04 -12.62
C VAL A 54 -1.32 -2.93 -13.41
N VAL A 55 -1.39 -2.77 -14.73
CA VAL A 55 -2.23 -3.61 -15.60
C VAL A 55 -1.81 -5.08 -15.53
N LYS A 56 -0.50 -5.37 -15.54
CA LYS A 56 0.02 -6.73 -15.43
C LYS A 56 -0.35 -7.36 -14.08
N ALA A 57 -0.19 -6.61 -12.98
CA ALA A 57 -0.55 -7.06 -11.64
C ALA A 57 -2.04 -7.40 -11.54
N TYR A 58 -2.91 -6.51 -12.05
CA TYR A 58 -4.35 -6.73 -12.07
C TYR A 58 -4.75 -7.98 -12.86
N LYS A 59 -4.16 -8.19 -14.05
CA LYS A 59 -4.41 -9.39 -14.86
C LYS A 59 -4.03 -10.67 -14.10
N VAL A 60 -2.88 -10.72 -13.44
CA VAL A 60 -2.46 -11.88 -12.63
C VAL A 60 -3.47 -12.18 -11.54
N LEU A 61 -3.95 -11.15 -10.83
CA LEU A 61 -4.89 -11.31 -9.72
C LEU A 61 -6.29 -11.72 -10.18
N THR A 62 -6.75 -11.26 -11.33
CA THR A 62 -8.09 -11.58 -11.85
C THR A 62 -8.17 -12.97 -12.52
N VAL A 63 -7.11 -13.40 -13.20
CA VAL A 63 -7.05 -14.75 -13.79
C VAL A 63 -6.94 -15.82 -12.70
N ALA A 64 -6.19 -15.56 -11.62
CA ALA A 64 -6.08 -16.49 -10.48
C ALA A 64 -7.35 -16.55 -9.61
N GLY A 65 -8.26 -15.58 -9.75
CA GLY A 65 -9.43 -15.38 -8.86
C GLY A 65 -10.71 -16.13 -9.23
N GLU A 66 -10.76 -16.91 -10.30
CA GLU A 66 -12.00 -17.57 -10.73
C GLU A 66 -12.52 -18.69 -9.80
N GLY A 67 -11.73 -19.11 -8.81
CA GLY A 67 -12.06 -20.22 -7.91
C GLY A 67 -12.83 -19.90 -6.63
N SER A 68 -13.02 -18.62 -6.25
CA SER A 68 -13.52 -18.28 -4.89
C SER A 68 -14.71 -17.30 -4.88
N ARG A 69 -15.70 -17.49 -5.75
CA ARG A 69 -16.82 -16.53 -5.91
C ARG A 69 -17.96 -16.61 -4.88
N ARG A 70 -18.00 -17.57 -3.96
CA ARG A 70 -19.21 -17.82 -3.13
C ARG A 70 -19.26 -17.17 -1.74
N ASP A 71 -18.14 -16.78 -1.13
CA ASP A 71 -18.13 -16.34 0.28
C ASP A 71 -18.00 -14.81 0.50
N ARG A 72 -18.03 -14.02 -0.56
CA ARG A 72 -17.58 -12.63 -0.59
C ARG A 72 -18.66 -11.55 -0.49
N ARG A 73 -19.95 -11.90 -0.49
CA ARG A 73 -21.03 -10.90 -0.58
C ARG A 73 -21.24 -10.06 0.67
N LEU A 74 -20.77 -10.49 1.85
CA LEU A 74 -21.05 -9.82 3.13
C LEU A 74 -20.02 -8.77 3.57
N ARG A 75 -18.78 -8.82 3.05
CA ARG A 75 -17.73 -7.83 3.40
C ARG A 75 -17.72 -6.59 2.49
N TYR A 76 -18.45 -6.62 1.41
CA TYR A 76 -18.44 -5.61 0.37
C TYR A 76 -19.11 -4.30 0.73
N ARG A 77 -20.09 -4.38 1.66
CA ARG A 77 -20.91 -3.23 2.06
C ARG A 77 -20.12 -2.19 2.84
N SER A 78 -19.05 -2.61 3.54
CA SER A 78 -18.32 -1.72 4.45
C SER A 78 -17.29 -0.81 3.78
N VAL A 79 -16.68 -1.21 2.66
CA VAL A 79 -15.62 -0.42 1.99
C VAL A 79 -16.22 0.63 1.04
N GLU A 80 -17.30 0.32 0.34
CA GLU A 80 -18.00 1.30 -0.51
C GLU A 80 -18.73 2.35 0.33
N ASP A 81 -19.40 1.94 1.43
CA ASP A 81 -20.05 2.86 2.37
C ASP A 81 -19.03 3.69 3.19
N ALA A 82 -17.87 3.12 3.52
CA ALA A 82 -16.81 3.81 4.26
C ALA A 82 -16.01 4.81 3.41
N GLY A 83 -16.05 4.70 2.08
CA GLY A 83 -15.42 5.67 1.17
C GLY A 83 -16.07 7.06 1.21
N GLU A 84 -17.27 7.20 1.76
CA GLU A 84 -17.99 8.47 1.84
C GLU A 84 -17.70 9.25 3.12
N ASP A 85 -17.31 8.61 4.22
CA ASP A 85 -17.04 9.29 5.50
C ASP A 85 -15.59 9.13 5.98
N LEU A 86 -14.71 9.94 5.42
CA LEU A 86 -13.30 10.00 5.86
C LEU A 86 -13.15 10.35 7.35
N PHE A 87 -14.11 11.12 7.89
CA PHE A 87 -14.05 11.54 9.28
C PHE A 87 -14.36 10.38 10.23
N ALA A 88 -15.37 9.55 9.92
CA ALA A 88 -15.68 8.35 10.70
C ALA A 88 -14.51 7.37 10.70
N LEU A 89 -13.91 7.09 9.54
CA LEU A 89 -12.69 6.28 9.44
C LEU A 89 -11.52 6.88 10.22
N GLY A 90 -11.37 8.19 10.15
CA GLY A 90 -10.37 8.93 10.91
C GLY A 90 -10.55 8.79 12.42
N GLN A 91 -11.78 8.78 12.92
CA GLN A 91 -12.09 8.54 14.32
C GLN A 91 -11.72 7.10 14.75
N VAL A 92 -12.03 6.09 13.92
CA VAL A 92 -11.61 4.70 14.19
C VAL A 92 -10.09 4.61 14.29
N VAL A 93 -9.35 5.16 13.32
CA VAL A 93 -7.86 5.21 13.37
C VAL A 93 -7.35 5.89 14.63
N ALA A 94 -8.06 6.92 15.10
CA ALA A 94 -7.61 7.74 16.23
C ALA A 94 -7.82 7.10 17.59
N SER A 95 -8.92 6.34 17.78
CA SER A 95 -9.43 6.02 19.10
C SER A 95 -9.95 4.60 19.31
N ASP A 96 -10.06 3.79 18.24
CA ASP A 96 -10.51 2.41 18.42
C ASP A 96 -9.50 1.60 19.24
N PRO A 97 -9.92 0.87 20.27
CA PRO A 97 -9.02 0.04 21.09
C PRO A 97 -8.43 -1.15 20.29
N ASP A 98 -9.18 -1.66 19.31
CA ASP A 98 -8.73 -2.79 18.49
C ASP A 98 -7.77 -2.34 17.38
N ALA A 99 -6.57 -2.94 17.36
CA ALA A 99 -5.58 -2.67 16.33
C ALA A 99 -6.03 -3.14 14.93
N GLY A 100 -6.79 -4.24 14.87
CA GLY A 100 -7.34 -4.74 13.62
C GLY A 100 -8.32 -3.76 12.99
N ALA A 101 -9.24 -3.19 13.81
CA ALA A 101 -10.17 -2.17 13.34
C ALA A 101 -9.43 -0.92 12.84
N ARG A 102 -8.40 -0.45 13.58
CA ARG A 102 -7.58 0.69 13.14
C ARG A 102 -6.83 0.42 11.83
N ALA A 103 -6.29 -0.79 11.66
CA ALA A 103 -5.60 -1.19 10.43
C ALA A 103 -6.57 -1.23 9.23
N GLN A 104 -7.76 -1.79 9.40
CA GLN A 104 -8.80 -1.80 8.37
C GLN A 104 -9.24 -0.38 8.00
N ALA A 105 -9.42 0.50 8.99
CA ALA A 105 -9.77 1.90 8.73
C ALA A 105 -8.66 2.64 7.98
N ALA A 106 -7.38 2.41 8.32
CA ALA A 106 -6.25 2.97 7.58
C ALA A 106 -6.22 2.48 6.11
N ARG A 107 -6.50 1.19 5.89
CA ARG A 107 -6.62 0.61 4.55
C ARG A 107 -7.76 1.25 3.75
N ALA A 108 -8.96 1.39 4.35
CA ALA A 108 -10.11 2.01 3.72
C ALA A 108 -9.83 3.47 3.35
N LEU A 109 -9.14 4.23 4.21
CA LEU A 109 -8.69 5.59 3.91
C LEU A 109 -7.79 5.65 2.68
N GLY A 110 -6.85 4.70 2.53
CA GLY A 110 -6.00 4.60 1.33
C GLY A 110 -6.80 4.30 0.07
N LEU A 111 -7.73 3.35 0.15
CA LEU A 111 -8.58 2.94 -0.96
C LEU A 111 -9.60 4.02 -1.38
N SER A 112 -9.91 4.97 -0.51
CA SER A 112 -10.79 6.10 -0.84
C SER A 112 -10.26 6.96 -2.00
N GLY A 113 -8.95 6.93 -2.26
CA GLY A 113 -8.29 7.75 -3.28
C GLY A 113 -8.28 9.24 -2.97
N ARG A 114 -8.81 9.66 -1.81
CA ARG A 114 -8.97 11.08 -1.45
C ARG A 114 -7.73 11.57 -0.71
N THR A 115 -7.04 12.55 -1.26
CA THR A 115 -5.81 13.12 -0.67
C THR A 115 -6.03 13.66 0.75
N ALA A 116 -7.24 14.13 1.08
CA ALA A 116 -7.63 14.55 2.42
C ALA A 116 -7.50 13.42 3.49
N ALA A 117 -7.55 12.14 3.08
CA ALA A 117 -7.35 11.00 3.98
C ALA A 117 -5.95 11.02 4.64
N TYR A 118 -4.97 11.68 4.03
CA TYR A 118 -3.61 11.76 4.58
C TYR A 118 -3.57 12.33 6.00
N VAL A 119 -4.43 13.28 6.34
CA VAL A 119 -4.48 13.87 7.69
C VAL A 119 -4.66 12.79 8.77
N PHE A 120 -5.50 11.79 8.50
CA PHE A 120 -5.75 10.67 9.41
C PHE A 120 -4.66 9.61 9.31
N LEU A 121 -4.18 9.29 8.10
CA LEU A 121 -3.11 8.32 7.87
C LEU A 121 -1.79 8.74 8.50
N ARG A 122 -1.51 10.06 8.53
CA ARG A 122 -0.35 10.59 9.23
C ARG A 122 -0.31 10.14 10.70
N ARG A 123 -1.46 10.13 11.38
CA ARG A 123 -1.56 9.64 12.77
C ARG A 123 -1.33 8.13 12.84
N ALA A 124 -1.88 7.36 11.89
CA ALA A 124 -1.70 5.92 11.83
C ALA A 124 -0.23 5.49 11.64
N LEU A 125 0.60 6.29 10.96
CA LEU A 125 2.04 6.05 10.85
C LEU A 125 2.77 6.07 12.21
N TYR A 126 2.17 6.68 13.24
CA TYR A 126 2.69 6.72 14.61
C TYR A 126 1.95 5.78 15.57
N ASP A 127 1.14 4.86 15.05
CA ASP A 127 0.44 3.89 15.88
C ASP A 127 1.41 2.96 16.61
N LYS A 128 1.03 2.56 17.83
CA LYS A 128 1.77 1.59 18.65
C LYS A 128 1.80 0.18 18.04
N SER A 129 0.82 -0.16 17.21
CA SER A 129 0.74 -1.42 16.50
C SER A 129 1.51 -1.31 15.17
N GLN A 130 2.48 -2.19 14.99
CA GLN A 130 3.24 -2.29 13.73
C GLN A 130 2.34 -2.64 12.53
N GLU A 131 1.27 -3.36 12.75
CA GLU A 131 0.29 -3.70 11.71
C GLU A 131 -0.43 -2.45 11.21
N VAL A 132 -0.94 -1.62 12.13
CA VAL A 132 -1.58 -0.35 11.78
C VAL A 132 -0.61 0.58 11.05
N ALA A 133 0.61 0.71 11.56
CA ALA A 133 1.64 1.53 10.93
C ALA A 133 1.97 1.05 9.51
N LEU A 134 2.06 -0.26 9.28
CA LEU A 134 2.33 -0.82 7.96
C LEU A 134 1.15 -0.60 7.00
N GLU A 135 -0.09 -0.79 7.45
CA GLU A 135 -1.27 -0.49 6.61
C GLU A 135 -1.33 1.01 6.27
N ALA A 136 -0.93 1.88 7.19
CA ALA A 136 -0.80 3.31 6.88
C ALA A 136 0.28 3.59 5.83
N VAL A 137 1.43 2.89 5.86
CA VAL A 137 2.46 2.98 4.80
C VAL A 137 1.89 2.57 3.44
N ARG A 138 1.15 1.47 3.37
CA ARG A 138 0.47 1.03 2.14
C ARG A 138 -0.55 2.05 1.65
N ALA A 139 -1.35 2.58 2.57
CA ALA A 139 -2.38 3.56 2.28
C ALA A 139 -1.79 4.87 1.71
N VAL A 140 -0.72 5.41 2.30
CA VAL A 140 -0.07 6.63 1.78
C VAL A 140 0.64 6.39 0.44
N ALA A 141 1.15 5.17 0.22
CA ALA A 141 1.69 4.78 -1.08
C ALA A 141 0.60 4.73 -2.15
N LEU A 142 -0.55 4.12 -1.83
CA LEU A 142 -1.69 4.06 -2.74
C LEU A 142 -2.23 5.45 -3.09
N LEU A 143 -2.30 6.36 -2.12
CA LEU A 143 -2.66 7.77 -2.36
C LEU A 143 -1.58 8.55 -3.12
N GLY A 144 -0.35 8.07 -3.17
CA GLY A 144 0.80 8.78 -3.73
C GLY A 144 1.13 10.07 -3.00
N SER A 145 0.90 10.08 -1.69
CA SER A 145 1.07 11.26 -0.87
C SER A 145 2.55 11.53 -0.60
N LYS A 146 3.16 12.38 -1.43
CA LYS A 146 4.57 12.77 -1.25
C LYS A 146 4.85 13.43 0.11
N GLN A 147 3.84 14.01 0.74
CA GLN A 147 3.94 14.61 2.07
C GLN A 147 4.31 13.57 3.15
N ALA A 148 4.05 12.28 2.90
CA ALA A 148 4.38 11.19 3.84
C ALA A 148 5.86 10.78 3.82
N GLU A 149 6.69 11.27 2.91
CA GLU A 149 8.08 10.84 2.74
C GLU A 149 8.88 10.91 4.05
N GLY A 150 8.82 12.04 4.73
CA GLY A 150 9.54 12.24 6.00
C GLY A 150 9.02 11.35 7.13
N GLU A 151 7.70 11.20 7.25
CA GLU A 151 7.09 10.36 8.27
C GLU A 151 7.38 8.86 8.05
N VAL A 152 7.36 8.40 6.81
CA VAL A 152 7.69 7.00 6.47
C VAL A 152 9.18 6.73 6.72
N ALA A 153 10.08 7.66 6.38
CA ALA A 153 11.50 7.54 6.69
C ALA A 153 11.76 7.54 8.21
N ALA A 154 11.06 8.38 8.96
CA ALA A 154 11.14 8.40 10.42
C ALA A 154 10.57 7.11 11.04
N LEU A 155 9.48 6.55 10.50
CA LEU A 155 8.96 5.24 10.91
C LEU A 155 10.01 4.16 10.67
N TYR A 156 10.62 4.11 9.48
CA TYR A 156 11.67 3.16 9.14
C TYR A 156 12.81 3.21 10.18
N SER A 157 13.31 4.41 10.48
CA SER A 157 14.47 4.59 11.36
C SER A 157 14.23 4.14 12.81
N ARG A 158 12.98 4.23 13.32
CA ARG A 158 12.62 3.81 14.69
C ARG A 158 12.11 2.36 14.78
N SER A 159 11.95 1.68 13.66
CA SER A 159 11.36 0.34 13.59
C SER A 159 12.41 -0.75 13.82
N ASP A 160 11.95 -1.93 14.24
CA ASP A 160 12.77 -3.13 14.25
C ASP A 160 13.04 -3.66 12.83
N ALA A 161 13.92 -4.64 12.72
CA ALA A 161 14.32 -5.22 11.44
C ALA A 161 13.13 -5.84 10.65
N SER A 162 12.15 -6.39 11.36
CA SER A 162 10.97 -7.00 10.75
C SER A 162 10.10 -5.95 10.04
N LEU A 163 9.77 -4.86 10.74
CA LEU A 163 8.96 -3.79 10.16
C LEU A 163 9.74 -3.03 9.09
N ARG A 164 11.06 -2.78 9.28
CA ARG A 164 11.91 -2.18 8.24
C ARG A 164 11.89 -2.98 6.93
N ARG A 165 11.98 -4.32 7.03
CA ARG A 165 11.87 -5.20 5.86
C ARG A 165 10.53 -5.01 5.16
N ARG A 166 9.43 -5.05 5.89
CA ARG A 166 8.07 -4.90 5.33
C ARG A 166 7.87 -3.54 4.67
N ILE A 167 8.41 -2.46 5.23
CA ILE A 167 8.38 -1.11 4.61
C ILE A 167 9.15 -1.09 3.29
N LEU A 168 10.35 -1.68 3.25
CA LEU A 168 11.14 -1.78 2.01
C LEU A 168 10.46 -2.67 0.95
N ASP A 169 9.75 -3.74 1.36
CA ASP A 169 8.96 -4.56 0.43
C ASP A 169 7.82 -3.75 -0.18
N VAL A 170 7.12 -2.91 0.59
CA VAL A 170 6.12 -1.97 0.05
C VAL A 170 6.76 -0.99 -0.94
N ALA A 171 7.90 -0.39 -0.58
CA ALA A 171 8.63 0.53 -1.46
C ALA A 171 9.00 -0.13 -2.79
N ARG A 172 9.54 -1.35 -2.74
CA ARG A 172 9.92 -2.14 -3.91
C ARG A 172 8.71 -2.52 -4.77
N GLY A 173 7.61 -2.93 -4.12
CA GLY A 173 6.39 -3.35 -4.81
C GLY A 173 5.72 -2.20 -5.55
N THR A 174 5.55 -1.06 -4.90
CA THR A 174 4.84 0.10 -5.43
C THR A 174 5.70 0.98 -6.34
N GLY A 175 7.00 1.10 -6.07
CA GLY A 175 7.91 1.99 -6.80
C GLY A 175 7.56 3.48 -6.66
N GLU A 176 6.95 3.86 -5.54
CA GLU A 176 6.51 5.24 -5.30
C GLU A 176 7.66 6.14 -4.83
N SER A 177 7.72 7.35 -5.40
CA SER A 177 8.78 8.32 -5.10
C SER A 177 8.82 8.78 -3.64
N LEU A 178 7.71 8.64 -2.90
CA LEU A 178 7.65 8.95 -1.46
C LEU A 178 8.57 8.06 -0.61
N PHE A 179 9.06 6.94 -1.15
CA PHE A 179 9.99 6.06 -0.44
C PHE A 179 11.47 6.41 -0.65
N ARG A 180 11.79 7.46 -1.40
CA ARG A 180 13.20 7.80 -1.73
C ARG A 180 14.06 7.91 -0.48
N ALA A 181 13.68 8.75 0.48
CA ALA A 181 14.43 8.91 1.72
C ALA A 181 14.51 7.60 2.53
N THR A 182 13.43 6.81 2.57
CA THR A 182 13.38 5.51 3.24
C THR A 182 14.34 4.51 2.60
N VAL A 183 14.36 4.43 1.28
CA VAL A 183 15.26 3.54 0.53
C VAL A 183 16.71 3.97 0.67
N GLU A 184 16.99 5.26 0.67
CA GLU A 184 18.34 5.78 0.95
C GLU A 184 18.83 5.41 2.36
N ALA A 185 17.96 5.51 3.37
CA ALA A 185 18.25 5.05 4.73
C ALA A 185 18.49 3.55 4.75
N GLY A 186 17.67 2.76 4.05
CA GLY A 186 17.82 1.30 3.93
C GLY A 186 19.13 0.87 3.27
N CYS A 187 19.63 1.62 2.29
CA CYS A 187 20.94 1.35 1.68
C CYS A 187 22.12 1.51 2.67
N ARG A 188 21.91 2.23 3.77
CA ARG A 188 22.90 2.44 4.84
C ARG A 188 22.54 1.65 6.12
N ASP A 189 21.57 0.76 6.06
CA ASP A 189 21.13 -0.02 7.22
C ASP A 189 22.24 -0.88 7.79
N SER A 190 22.25 -1.08 9.11
CA SER A 190 23.21 -1.97 9.79
C SER A 190 23.08 -3.41 9.32
N GLU A 191 21.86 -3.84 8.95
CA GLU A 191 21.58 -5.21 8.54
C GLU A 191 21.83 -5.43 7.03
N PRO A 192 22.73 -6.38 6.65
CA PRO A 192 23.10 -6.63 5.26
C PRO A 192 21.88 -6.99 4.38
N SER A 193 20.94 -7.78 4.90
CA SER A 193 19.74 -8.20 4.17
C SER A 193 18.85 -7.02 3.80
N LEU A 194 18.74 -6.00 4.66
CA LEU A 194 17.97 -4.79 4.40
C LEU A 194 18.66 -3.89 3.38
N ARG A 195 20.02 -3.81 3.39
CA ARG A 195 20.75 -3.08 2.35
C ARG A 195 20.51 -3.65 0.95
N VAL A 196 20.52 -4.98 0.82
CA VAL A 196 20.24 -5.65 -0.46
C VAL A 196 18.81 -5.36 -0.93
N LEU A 197 17.84 -5.45 0.00
CA LEU A 197 16.44 -5.18 -0.31
C LEU A 197 16.24 -3.71 -0.72
N ALA A 198 16.86 -2.76 -0.01
CA ALA A 198 16.81 -1.35 -0.35
C ALA A 198 17.43 -1.04 -1.71
N ALA A 199 18.57 -1.67 -2.05
CA ALA A 199 19.16 -1.53 -3.38
C ALA A 199 18.22 -2.03 -4.49
N SER A 200 17.51 -3.14 -4.25
CA SER A 200 16.48 -3.65 -5.16
C SER A 200 15.28 -2.69 -5.26
N ALA A 201 14.84 -2.10 -4.15
CA ALA A 201 13.77 -1.10 -4.16
C ALA A 201 14.18 0.16 -4.93
N LYS A 202 15.43 0.61 -4.79
CA LYS A 202 15.96 1.78 -5.48
C LYS A 202 15.87 1.69 -7.00
N SER A 203 16.01 0.48 -7.56
CA SER A 203 15.88 0.27 -9.01
C SER A 203 14.45 0.38 -9.54
N GLN A 204 13.46 0.48 -8.64
CA GLN A 204 12.03 0.59 -8.99
C GLN A 204 11.49 2.03 -8.83
N LEU A 205 12.20 2.89 -8.07
CA LEU A 205 11.86 4.31 -7.87
C LEU A 205 12.25 5.15 -9.08
#